data_97238feb859e69d273d89d0b792de541
#
_entry.id   97238feb859e69d273d89d0b792de541
#
_cell.length_a   1.000
_cell.length_b   1.000
_cell.length_c   1.000
_cell.angle_alpha   90.00
_cell.angle_beta   90.00
_cell.angle_gamma   90.00
#
_symmetry.space_group_name_H-M   'P 1'
#
loop_
_entity.id
_entity.type
_entity.pdbx_description
1 polymer ?
#
loop_
_entity_poly.entity_id
_entity_poly.type
_entity_poly.pdbx_seq_one_letter_code
_entity_poly.pdbx_strand_id
1 'polypeptide(L)'
;MARENSRPEVYVFFGGARFWLPSPEWVTRYGGWGLVQTCPDGALQAVPTIPKDQTLLREWSAPEVWVIETGKKRWVTTPPLLNQFGGWAAVRIVPDGALSSVERGADVTI
;
A
#
# COMPACT_ATOMS: atom_id res chain seq x y z
N MET A 1 -3.71 1.74 11.44
CA MET A 1 -2.33 1.27 11.65
C MET A 1 -2.29 0.25 12.79
N ALA A 2 -1.41 -0.71 12.70
CA ALA A 2 -1.26 -1.72 13.75
C ALA A 2 0.20 -2.15 13.93
N ARG A 3 0.51 -2.64 15.12
CA ARG A 3 1.78 -3.28 15.44
C ARG A 3 1.54 -4.49 16.34
N GLU A 4 2.46 -5.44 16.33
CA GLU A 4 2.41 -6.56 17.26
C GLU A 4 2.95 -6.17 18.64
N ASN A 5 2.45 -6.83 19.70
CA ASN A 5 2.78 -6.48 21.09
C ASN A 5 4.28 -6.35 21.36
N SER A 6 5.07 -7.33 20.91
CA SER A 6 6.50 -7.42 21.20
C SER A 6 7.38 -6.88 20.09
N ARG A 7 6.82 -6.20 19.09
CA ARG A 7 7.57 -5.69 17.95
C ARG A 7 7.34 -4.21 17.72
N PRO A 8 8.37 -3.46 17.33
CA PRO A 8 8.24 -2.03 17.09
C PRO A 8 7.66 -1.67 15.73
N GLU A 9 7.65 -2.62 14.77
CA GLU A 9 7.22 -2.35 13.40
C GLU A 9 5.74 -1.99 13.34
N VAL A 10 5.45 -0.84 12.72
CA VAL A 10 4.08 -0.37 12.50
C VAL A 10 3.74 -0.54 11.03
N TYR A 11 2.52 -1.01 10.75
CA TYR A 11 2.02 -1.22 9.40
C TYR A 11 0.74 -0.46 9.16
N VAL A 12 0.56 -0.02 7.90
CA VAL A 12 -0.70 0.48 7.37
C VAL A 12 -1.23 -0.53 6.36
N PHE A 13 -2.56 -0.59 6.16
CA PHE A 13 -3.18 -1.66 5.39
C PHE A 13 -4.00 -1.10 4.24
N PHE A 14 -3.77 -1.61 3.03
CA PHE A 14 -4.54 -1.27 1.84
C PHE A 14 -4.70 -2.52 0.97
N GLY A 15 -5.90 -2.70 0.42
CA GLY A 15 -6.17 -3.85 -0.44
C GLY A 15 -5.95 -5.19 0.22
N GLY A 16 -6.11 -5.26 1.54
CA GLY A 16 -5.87 -6.49 2.31
C GLY A 16 -4.41 -6.80 2.58
N ALA A 17 -3.47 -5.93 2.21
CA ALA A 17 -2.04 -6.12 2.42
C ALA A 17 -1.49 -5.16 3.47
N ARG A 18 -0.39 -5.57 4.12
CA ARG A 18 0.32 -4.72 5.07
C ARG A 18 1.46 -3.98 4.37
N PHE A 19 1.66 -2.72 4.75
CA PHE A 19 2.75 -1.89 4.27
C PHE A 19 3.50 -1.34 5.48
N TRP A 20 4.81 -1.63 5.57
CA TRP A 20 5.63 -1.21 6.69
C TRP A 20 5.86 0.31 6.65
N LEU A 21 5.73 0.94 7.82
CA LEU A 21 6.08 2.34 8.00
C LEU A 21 7.51 2.41 8.56
N PRO A 22 8.50 2.79 7.73
CA PRO A 22 9.91 2.63 8.11
C PRO A 22 10.43 3.60 9.17
N SER A 23 9.66 4.63 9.53
CA SER A 23 10.10 5.59 10.55
C SER A 23 8.90 6.17 11.32
N PRO A 24 9.13 6.75 12.52
CA PRO A 24 8.07 7.42 13.29
C PRO A 24 7.40 8.56 12.52
N GLU A 25 8.11 9.22 11.62
CA GLU A 25 7.57 10.30 10.81
C GLU A 25 6.43 9.80 9.91
N TRP A 26 6.57 8.59 9.36
CA TRP A 26 5.51 7.98 8.56
C TRP A 26 4.27 7.67 9.38
N VAL A 27 4.44 7.24 10.64
CA VAL A 27 3.30 7.05 11.55
C VAL A 27 2.55 8.36 11.73
N THR A 28 3.26 9.46 11.91
CA THR A 28 2.65 10.79 12.03
C THR A 28 1.89 11.18 10.77
N ARG A 29 2.41 10.88 9.59
CA ARG A 29 1.75 11.19 8.32
C ARG A 29 0.43 10.44 8.12
N TYR A 30 0.28 9.25 8.72
CA TYR A 30 -0.94 8.45 8.62
C TYR A 30 -1.89 8.64 9.79
N GLY A 31 -1.69 9.66 10.62
CA GLY A 31 -2.62 10.03 11.67
C GLY A 31 -2.05 10.01 13.10
N GLY A 32 -0.82 9.53 13.25
CA GLY A 32 -0.09 9.58 14.53
C GLY A 32 -0.26 8.31 15.37
N TRP A 33 0.53 8.26 16.44
CA TRP A 33 0.63 7.09 17.32
C TRP A 33 -0.69 6.74 18.01
N GLY A 34 -1.57 7.72 18.21
CA GLY A 34 -2.89 7.45 18.82
C GLY A 34 -3.77 6.54 17.97
N LEU A 35 -3.49 6.40 16.68
CA LEU A 35 -4.24 5.52 15.78
C LEU A 35 -3.59 4.14 15.62
N VAL A 36 -2.43 3.90 16.23
CA VAL A 36 -1.76 2.61 16.16
C VAL A 36 -2.41 1.65 17.14
N GLN A 37 -2.96 0.57 16.64
CA GLN A 37 -3.55 -0.49 17.46
C GLN A 37 -2.52 -1.60 17.68
N THR A 38 -2.56 -2.21 18.86
CA THR A 38 -1.68 -3.31 19.22
C THR A 38 -2.44 -4.62 19.04
N CYS A 39 -1.80 -5.60 18.43
CA CYS A 39 -2.38 -6.93 18.23
C CYS A 39 -1.43 -8.02 18.75
N PRO A 40 -1.94 -9.25 18.93
CA PRO A 40 -1.11 -10.36 19.40
C PRO A 40 0.08 -10.62 18.47
N ASP A 41 1.20 -11.07 19.08
CA ASP A 41 2.39 -11.41 18.31
C ASP A 41 2.06 -12.49 17.29
N GLY A 42 2.55 -12.30 16.06
CA GLY A 42 2.31 -13.21 14.95
C GLY A 42 1.06 -12.88 14.12
N ALA A 43 0.14 -12.06 14.64
CA ALA A 43 -1.11 -11.75 13.92
C ALA A 43 -0.87 -11.05 12.58
N LEU A 44 0.12 -10.15 12.51
CA LEU A 44 0.43 -9.41 11.29
C LEU A 44 1.22 -10.24 10.29
N GLN A 45 1.85 -11.31 10.73
CA GLN A 45 2.59 -12.20 9.82
C GLN A 45 1.67 -12.97 8.88
N ALA A 46 0.40 -13.14 9.26
CA ALA A 46 -0.61 -13.77 8.41
C ALA A 46 -1.19 -12.83 7.35
N VAL A 47 -0.95 -11.52 7.47
CA VAL A 47 -1.44 -10.54 6.50
C VAL A 47 -0.52 -10.53 5.29
N PRO A 48 -1.07 -10.63 4.06
CA PRO A 48 -0.24 -10.59 2.84
C PRO A 48 0.54 -9.29 2.72
N THR A 49 1.63 -9.35 1.95
CA THR A 49 2.43 -8.16 1.60
C THR A 49 2.11 -7.63 0.21
N ILE A 50 1.32 -8.36 -0.57
CA ILE A 50 0.88 -7.94 -1.90
C ILE A 50 -0.63 -7.77 -1.87
N PRO A 51 -1.16 -6.59 -2.27
CA PRO A 51 -2.59 -6.33 -2.29
C PRO A 51 -3.33 -7.23 -3.28
N LYS A 52 -4.64 -7.33 -3.09
CA LYS A 52 -5.51 -8.07 -4.02
C LYS A 52 -5.57 -7.36 -5.37
N ASP A 53 -5.97 -8.12 -6.41
CA ASP A 53 -6.14 -7.60 -7.75
C ASP A 53 -7.08 -6.39 -7.80
N GLN A 54 -6.82 -5.48 -8.71
CA GLN A 54 -7.57 -4.24 -8.93
C GLN A 54 -7.36 -3.17 -7.86
N THR A 55 -6.46 -3.37 -6.89
CA THR A 55 -6.08 -2.33 -5.94
C THR A 55 -5.24 -1.28 -6.63
N LEU A 56 -5.61 0.00 -6.47
CA LEU A 56 -4.85 1.13 -7.00
C LEU A 56 -3.98 1.73 -5.90
N LEU A 57 -2.70 1.91 -6.19
CA LEU A 57 -1.72 2.39 -5.23
C LEU A 57 -0.82 3.47 -5.84
N ARG A 58 -0.40 4.40 -5.00
CA ARG A 58 0.58 5.43 -5.32
C ARG A 58 1.49 5.63 -4.12
N GLU A 59 2.78 5.80 -4.34
CA GLU A 59 3.68 6.19 -3.24
C GLU A 59 3.49 7.65 -2.90
N TRP A 60 3.75 8.00 -1.62
CA TRP A 60 3.45 9.34 -1.09
C TRP A 60 4.05 10.47 -1.92
N SER A 61 5.31 10.34 -2.33
CA SER A 61 6.05 11.39 -3.04
C SER A 61 6.17 11.15 -4.55
N ALA A 62 5.48 10.15 -5.10
CA ALA A 62 5.59 9.79 -6.51
C ALA A 62 4.25 9.97 -7.22
N PRO A 63 4.23 10.48 -8.46
CA PRO A 63 2.99 10.69 -9.20
C PRO A 63 2.43 9.42 -9.84
N GLU A 64 3.24 8.38 -10.00
CA GLU A 64 2.84 7.16 -10.69
C GLU A 64 1.77 6.42 -9.91
N VAL A 65 0.68 6.07 -10.60
CA VAL A 65 -0.39 5.23 -10.05
C VAL A 65 -0.24 3.82 -10.62
N TRP A 66 -0.31 2.84 -9.75
CA TRP A 66 -0.16 1.44 -10.09
C TRP A 66 -1.44 0.67 -9.76
N VAL A 67 -1.79 -0.29 -10.63
CA VAL A 67 -2.85 -1.26 -10.33
C VAL A 67 -2.20 -2.62 -10.10
N ILE A 68 -2.72 -3.35 -9.11
CA ILE A 68 -2.23 -4.70 -8.81
C ILE A 68 -3.02 -5.71 -9.64
N GLU A 69 -2.31 -6.56 -10.37
CA GLU A 69 -2.89 -7.68 -11.10
C GLU A 69 -1.94 -8.87 -11.06
N THR A 70 -2.44 -10.00 -10.62
CA THR A 70 -1.70 -11.28 -10.55
C THR A 70 -0.41 -11.12 -9.74
N GLY A 71 -0.46 -10.37 -8.64
CA GLY A 71 0.67 -10.13 -7.75
C GLY A 71 1.72 -9.16 -8.27
N LYS A 72 1.43 -8.46 -9.37
CA LYS A 72 2.36 -7.51 -9.98
C LYS A 72 1.75 -6.12 -10.02
N LYS A 73 2.60 -5.09 -9.98
CA LYS A 73 2.15 -3.71 -10.17
C LYS A 73 2.26 -3.35 -11.65
N ARG A 74 1.19 -2.76 -12.17
CA ARG A 74 1.14 -2.29 -13.56
C ARG A 74 0.93 -0.78 -13.55
N TRP A 75 1.78 -0.03 -14.25
CA TRP A 75 1.65 1.42 -14.29
C TRP A 75 0.41 1.83 -15.10
N VAL A 76 -0.45 2.64 -14.47
CA VAL A 76 -1.62 3.22 -15.14
C VAL A 76 -1.17 4.52 -15.79
N THR A 77 -1.03 4.52 -17.10
CA THR A 77 -0.29 5.56 -17.83
C THR A 77 -1.10 6.82 -18.10
N THR A 78 -2.43 6.76 -18.08
CA THR A 78 -3.29 7.90 -18.37
C THR A 78 -4.50 7.97 -17.44
N PRO A 79 -5.06 9.19 -17.19
CA PRO A 79 -6.27 9.32 -16.39
C PRO A 79 -7.49 8.54 -16.90
N PRO A 80 -7.76 8.47 -18.22
CA PRO A 80 -8.87 7.62 -18.70
C PRO A 80 -8.73 6.15 -18.32
N LEU A 81 -7.50 5.61 -18.34
CA LEU A 81 -7.25 4.24 -17.90
C LEU A 81 -7.46 4.10 -16.40
N LEU A 82 -7.06 5.10 -15.62
CA LEU A 82 -7.27 5.12 -14.19
C LEU A 82 -8.77 5.03 -13.86
N ASN A 83 -9.60 5.74 -14.61
CA ASN A 83 -11.05 5.73 -14.40
C ASN A 83 -11.67 4.35 -14.59
N GLN A 84 -11.07 3.49 -15.41
CA GLN A 84 -11.53 2.11 -15.58
C GLN A 84 -11.34 1.27 -14.32
N PHE A 85 -10.46 1.66 -13.43
CA PHE A 85 -10.18 0.96 -12.17
C PHE A 85 -10.81 1.64 -10.95
N GLY A 86 -11.57 2.71 -11.15
CA GLY A 86 -12.24 3.41 -10.05
C GLY A 86 -11.85 4.87 -9.87
N GLY A 87 -10.88 5.36 -10.64
CA GLY A 87 -10.46 6.76 -10.61
C GLY A 87 -9.64 7.13 -9.37
N TRP A 88 -9.35 8.42 -9.23
CA TRP A 88 -8.52 8.93 -8.14
C TRP A 88 -9.07 8.63 -6.75
N ALA A 89 -10.39 8.54 -6.61
CA ALA A 89 -11.01 8.23 -5.31
C ALA A 89 -10.65 6.84 -4.80
N ALA A 90 -10.31 5.92 -5.70
CA ALA A 90 -9.93 4.56 -5.35
C ALA A 90 -8.43 4.40 -5.08
N VAL A 91 -7.62 5.41 -5.40
CA VAL A 91 -6.16 5.33 -5.21
C VAL A 91 -5.81 5.44 -3.73
N ARG A 92 -5.02 4.49 -3.23
CA ARG A 92 -4.50 4.49 -1.87
C ARG A 92 -3.05 4.88 -1.88
N ILE A 93 -2.63 5.68 -0.88
CA ILE A 93 -1.28 6.21 -0.80
C ILE A 93 -0.48 5.37 0.20
N VAL A 94 0.60 4.75 -0.28
CA VAL A 94 1.50 3.93 0.53
C VAL A 94 2.78 4.71 0.84
N PRO A 95 3.57 4.30 1.84
CA PRO A 95 4.85 4.94 2.13
C PRO A 95 5.80 4.88 0.93
N ASP A 96 6.68 5.87 0.81
CA ASP A 96 7.70 5.87 -0.23
C ASP A 96 8.57 4.62 -0.13
N GLY A 97 8.82 3.98 -1.27
CA GLY A 97 9.59 2.75 -1.34
C GLY A 97 8.78 1.47 -1.09
N ALA A 98 7.53 1.57 -0.63
CA ALA A 98 6.73 0.39 -0.32
C ALA A 98 6.43 -0.48 -1.54
N LEU A 99 6.37 0.12 -2.73
CA LEU A 99 6.08 -0.61 -3.96
C LEU A 99 7.34 -1.20 -4.62
N SER A 100 8.52 -0.88 -4.13
CA SER A 100 9.77 -1.38 -4.72
C SER A 100 9.92 -2.90 -4.61
N SER A 101 9.27 -3.51 -3.61
CA SER A 101 9.29 -4.96 -3.41
C SER A 101 8.23 -5.69 -4.23
N VAL A 102 7.32 -4.97 -4.88
CA VAL A 102 6.30 -5.56 -5.74
C VAL A 102 6.85 -5.67 -7.16
N GLU A 103 6.77 -6.87 -7.74
CA GLU A 103 7.24 -7.10 -9.09
C GLU A 103 6.47 -6.24 -10.10
N ARG A 104 7.19 -5.67 -11.06
CA ARG A 104 6.57 -4.86 -12.11
C ARG A 104 6.08 -5.74 -13.26
N GLY A 105 4.80 -5.60 -13.62
CA GLY A 105 4.23 -6.18 -14.82
C GLY A 105 4.20 -5.18 -15.97
N ALA A 106 3.51 -5.54 -17.05
CA ALA A 106 3.37 -4.66 -18.20
C ALA A 106 2.54 -3.43 -17.86
N ASP A 107 2.88 -2.29 -18.45
CA ASP A 107 2.13 -1.05 -18.27
C ASP A 107 0.69 -1.22 -18.79
N VAL A 108 -0.24 -0.56 -18.13
CA VAL A 108 -1.63 -0.55 -18.59
C VAL A 108 -1.72 0.39 -19.79
N THR A 109 -2.15 -0.15 -20.93
CA THR A 109 -2.31 0.63 -22.17
C THR A 109 -3.63 0.29 -22.80
N ILE A 110 -4.03 1.13 -23.74
CA ILE A 110 -5.25 0.88 -24.53
C ILE A 110 -4.97 -0.20 -25.57
#